data_7421841f28e75f5c376c321d159f3243
#
_entry.id   7421841f28e75f5c376c321d159f3243
#
_cell.length_a   1.000
_cell.length_b   1.000
_cell.length_c   1.000
_cell.angle_alpha   90.00
_cell.angle_beta   90.00
_cell.angle_gamma   90.00
#
_symmetry.space_group_name_H-M   'P 1'
#
loop_
_entity.id
_entity.type
_entity.pdbx_description
1 polymer ?
#
loop_
_entity_poly.entity_id
_entity_poly.type
_entity_poly.pdbx_seq_one_letter_code
_entity_poly.pdbx_strand_id
1 'polypeptide(L)'
;PLMPGYDKDFTGYAFDVEKAKALLAEAGLPDGFETVLYSTNTDPQPRVAQAIQQDLAAIGVKAELRSLAQANVISAGGTEGEAPMIWSGGMAWIADFPDASNFYGPILGCAGAVQGGWNWSWYCNPEIDKRAVAADSMSDPAKAEERIAAWRKIFTDIMADAPWIPLTNERRVVAKSPRMGGSDAIYIDPTRVINYDAIWVK
;
A
#
# COMPACT_ATOMS: atom_id res chain seq x y z
N PRO A 1 2.13 6.07 -12.07
CA PRO A 1 2.26 7.15 -13.06
C PRO A 1 0.92 7.66 -13.60
N LEU A 2 -0.16 6.85 -13.52
CA LEU A 2 -1.49 7.20 -14.07
C LEU A 2 -2.42 7.89 -13.07
N MET A 3 -2.06 7.89 -11.78
CA MET A 3 -2.86 8.53 -10.75
C MET A 3 -2.48 10.00 -10.57
N PRO A 4 -3.48 10.90 -10.43
CA PRO A 4 -3.22 12.27 -10.00
C PRO A 4 -2.47 12.26 -8.64
N GLY A 5 -1.46 13.10 -8.51
CA GLY A 5 -0.65 13.13 -7.30
C GLY A 5 0.54 12.15 -7.27
N TYR A 6 0.72 11.30 -8.29
CA TYR A 6 1.94 10.49 -8.41
C TYR A 6 3.18 11.39 -8.44
N ASP A 7 4.12 11.10 -7.58
CA ASP A 7 5.41 11.77 -7.53
C ASP A 7 6.50 10.84 -8.09
N LYS A 8 7.02 11.18 -9.28
CA LYS A 8 8.07 10.40 -9.96
C LYS A 8 9.44 10.53 -9.28
N ASP A 9 9.61 11.58 -8.49
CA ASP A 9 10.89 11.91 -7.83
C ASP A 9 10.89 11.43 -6.36
N PHE A 10 9.76 10.88 -5.87
CA PHE A 10 9.70 10.30 -4.53
C PHE A 10 10.59 9.06 -4.46
N THR A 11 11.60 9.14 -3.61
CA THR A 11 12.44 8.01 -3.22
C THR A 11 12.04 7.58 -1.81
N GLY A 12 11.60 6.34 -1.65
CA GLY A 12 11.37 5.74 -0.34
C GLY A 12 12.64 5.64 0.50
N TYR A 13 12.55 4.98 1.64
CA TYR A 13 13.71 4.69 2.48
C TYR A 13 14.67 3.73 1.75
N ALA A 14 15.97 4.04 1.81
CA ALA A 14 17.00 3.12 1.34
C ALA A 14 17.12 1.92 2.30
N PHE A 15 17.45 0.76 1.78
CA PHE A 15 17.82 -0.38 2.60
C PHE A 15 19.15 -0.09 3.29
N ASP A 16 19.13 0.04 4.63
CA ASP A 16 20.27 0.41 5.44
C ASP A 16 20.17 -0.23 6.82
N VAL A 17 20.86 -1.35 6.99
CA VAL A 17 20.85 -2.17 8.21
C VAL A 17 21.43 -1.40 9.41
N GLU A 18 22.50 -0.64 9.22
CA GLU A 18 23.13 0.09 10.31
C GLU A 18 22.28 1.25 10.80
N LYS A 19 21.66 1.98 9.87
CA LYS A 19 20.69 3.02 10.21
C LYS A 19 19.46 2.43 10.91
N ALA A 20 18.96 1.28 10.46
CA ALA A 20 17.81 0.63 11.09
C ALA A 20 18.13 0.21 12.54
N LYS A 21 19.31 -0.36 12.79
CA LYS A 21 19.78 -0.68 14.16
C LYS A 21 19.91 0.57 15.04
N ALA A 22 20.45 1.66 14.48
CA ALA A 22 20.55 2.92 15.21
C ALA A 22 19.17 3.45 15.61
N LEU A 23 18.19 3.44 14.70
CA LEU A 23 16.81 3.86 14.98
C LEU A 23 16.12 2.95 16.01
N LEU A 24 16.37 1.63 15.98
CA LEU A 24 15.88 0.71 17.03
C LEU A 24 16.49 1.05 18.38
N ALA A 25 17.77 1.37 18.44
CA ALA A 25 18.43 1.78 19.68
C ALA A 25 17.87 3.11 20.22
N GLU A 26 17.62 4.09 19.36
CA GLU A 26 16.97 5.37 19.71
C GLU A 26 15.55 5.14 20.25
N ALA A 27 14.83 4.14 19.69
CA ALA A 27 13.51 3.72 20.18
C ALA A 27 13.54 2.91 21.48
N GLY A 28 14.73 2.65 22.07
CA GLY A 28 14.88 1.86 23.29
C GLY A 28 14.87 0.35 23.06
N LEU A 29 15.04 -0.11 21.83
CA LEU A 29 15.01 -1.52 21.41
C LEU A 29 16.34 -1.96 20.73
N PRO A 30 17.50 -1.76 21.38
CA PRO A 30 18.81 -1.99 20.75
C PRO A 30 19.04 -3.46 20.31
N ASP A 31 18.38 -4.39 20.98
CA ASP A 31 18.46 -5.84 20.70
C ASP A 31 17.32 -6.32 19.76
N GLY A 32 16.51 -5.39 19.22
CA GLY A 32 15.33 -5.70 18.45
C GLY A 32 14.13 -6.09 19.32
N PHE A 33 13.16 -6.79 18.74
CA PHE A 33 11.95 -7.26 19.43
C PHE A 33 11.36 -8.49 18.74
N GLU A 34 10.37 -9.11 19.38
CA GLU A 34 9.61 -10.22 18.81
C GLU A 34 8.27 -9.71 18.25
N THR A 35 7.87 -10.21 17.10
CA THR A 35 6.61 -9.83 16.43
C THR A 35 6.06 -10.99 15.59
N VAL A 36 4.91 -10.77 14.97
CA VAL A 36 4.28 -11.72 14.05
C VAL A 36 4.10 -11.05 12.70
N LEU A 37 4.52 -11.72 11.61
CA LEU A 37 4.30 -11.28 10.24
C LEU A 37 3.24 -12.17 9.57
N TYR A 38 2.11 -11.60 9.29
CA TYR A 38 1.01 -12.25 8.57
C TYR A 38 1.25 -12.18 7.06
N SER A 39 0.93 -13.26 6.34
CA SER A 39 0.91 -13.30 4.88
C SER A 39 -0.18 -14.23 4.37
N THR A 40 -0.60 -14.10 3.12
CA THR A 40 -1.42 -15.14 2.49
C THR A 40 -0.59 -16.39 2.22
N ASN A 41 -1.26 -17.54 2.21
CA ASN A 41 -0.64 -18.85 1.93
C ASN A 41 -0.58 -19.19 0.43
N THR A 42 -0.93 -18.24 -0.44
CA THR A 42 -0.87 -18.41 -1.89
C THR A 42 0.50 -17.97 -2.43
N ASP A 43 1.14 -18.83 -3.21
CA ASP A 43 2.42 -18.52 -3.85
C ASP A 43 2.33 -17.27 -4.75
N PRO A 44 3.31 -16.34 -4.75
CA PRO A 44 4.63 -16.40 -4.10
C PRO A 44 4.69 -15.80 -2.69
N GLN A 45 3.57 -15.44 -2.06
CA GLN A 45 3.54 -14.60 -0.87
C GLN A 45 4.30 -15.17 0.34
N PRO A 46 4.24 -16.50 0.64
CA PRO A 46 5.03 -17.05 1.75
C PRO A 46 6.54 -16.89 1.55
N ARG A 47 7.03 -16.99 0.31
CA ARG A 47 8.46 -16.80 0.00
C ARG A 47 8.90 -15.36 0.17
N VAL A 48 8.05 -14.40 -0.19
CA VAL A 48 8.33 -12.98 0.04
C VAL A 48 8.34 -12.68 1.54
N ALA A 49 7.37 -13.21 2.30
CA ALA A 49 7.35 -13.06 3.75
C ALA A 49 8.61 -13.66 4.42
N GLN A 50 9.13 -14.78 3.93
CA GLN A 50 10.41 -15.34 4.40
C GLN A 50 11.60 -14.41 4.13
N ALA A 51 11.64 -13.75 2.97
CA ALA A 51 12.69 -12.77 2.67
C ALA A 51 12.59 -11.56 3.62
N ILE A 52 11.39 -11.03 3.84
CA ILE A 52 11.16 -9.95 4.81
C ILE A 52 11.58 -10.38 6.21
N GLN A 53 11.24 -11.59 6.65
CA GLN A 53 11.67 -12.14 7.95
C GLN A 53 13.20 -12.17 8.08
N GLN A 54 13.92 -12.54 7.02
CA GLN A 54 15.39 -12.56 7.03
C GLN A 54 15.98 -11.16 7.14
N ASP A 55 15.42 -10.18 6.42
CA ASP A 55 15.86 -8.79 6.51
C ASP A 55 15.60 -8.21 7.90
N LEU A 56 14.45 -8.50 8.50
CA LEU A 56 14.12 -8.12 9.88
C LEU A 56 15.05 -8.76 10.90
N ALA A 57 15.41 -10.03 10.72
CA ALA A 57 16.35 -10.73 11.59
C ALA A 57 17.76 -10.09 11.58
N ALA A 58 18.20 -9.50 10.47
CA ALA A 58 19.47 -8.79 10.36
C ALA A 58 19.57 -7.56 11.30
N ILE A 59 18.44 -7.03 11.74
CA ILE A 59 18.35 -5.91 12.69
C ILE A 59 17.85 -6.33 14.09
N GLY A 60 17.79 -7.65 14.37
CA GLY A 60 17.38 -8.18 15.66
C GLY A 60 15.86 -8.38 15.82
N VAL A 61 15.04 -8.04 14.83
CA VAL A 61 13.59 -8.25 14.89
C VAL A 61 13.26 -9.71 14.54
N LYS A 62 12.66 -10.43 15.48
CA LYS A 62 12.27 -11.84 15.34
C LYS A 62 10.80 -11.93 14.98
N ALA A 63 10.51 -12.09 13.70
CA ALA A 63 9.15 -12.21 13.18
C ALA A 63 8.74 -13.69 13.06
N GLU A 64 7.69 -14.11 13.78
CA GLU A 64 7.00 -15.37 13.53
C GLU A 64 6.15 -15.24 12.26
N LEU A 65 6.28 -16.17 11.30
CA LEU A 65 5.49 -16.15 10.07
C LEU A 65 4.14 -16.85 10.28
N ARG A 66 3.05 -16.17 9.97
CA ARG A 66 1.69 -16.73 9.91
C ARG A 66 1.14 -16.66 8.51
N SER A 67 1.24 -17.77 7.78
CA SER A 67 0.67 -17.90 6.43
C SER A 67 -0.75 -18.45 6.51
N LEU A 68 -1.75 -17.66 6.16
CA LEU A 68 -3.16 -17.96 6.31
C LEU A 68 -3.91 -17.84 4.97
N ALA A 69 -5.13 -18.39 4.90
CA ALA A 69 -6.03 -18.07 3.80
C ALA A 69 -6.31 -16.55 3.75
N GLN A 70 -6.48 -16.00 2.54
CA GLN A 70 -6.65 -14.56 2.33
C GLN A 70 -7.73 -13.94 3.23
N ALA A 71 -8.89 -14.60 3.36
CA ALA A 71 -9.98 -14.10 4.20
C ALA A 71 -9.57 -13.92 5.67
N ASN A 72 -8.72 -14.81 6.19
CA ASN A 72 -8.25 -14.75 7.57
C ASN A 72 -7.21 -13.62 7.76
N VAL A 73 -6.37 -13.36 6.75
CA VAL A 73 -5.43 -12.21 6.80
C VAL A 73 -6.19 -10.89 6.75
N ILE A 74 -7.23 -10.80 5.91
CA ILE A 74 -8.12 -9.63 5.85
C ILE A 74 -8.81 -9.41 7.21
N SER A 75 -9.34 -10.47 7.81
CA SER A 75 -9.97 -10.40 9.14
C SER A 75 -9.00 -9.91 10.21
N ALA A 76 -7.79 -10.48 10.22
CA ALA A 76 -6.76 -10.10 11.20
C ALA A 76 -6.30 -8.65 11.01
N GLY A 77 -6.09 -8.18 9.77
CA GLY A 77 -5.73 -6.79 9.49
C GLY A 77 -6.82 -5.79 9.87
N GLY A 78 -8.09 -6.18 9.69
CA GLY A 78 -9.25 -5.39 10.11
C GLY A 78 -9.59 -5.49 11.61
N THR A 79 -8.79 -6.19 12.41
CA THR A 79 -8.96 -6.32 13.86
C THR A 79 -7.81 -5.67 14.60
N GLU A 80 -8.11 -4.65 15.41
CA GLU A 80 -7.09 -3.88 16.12
C GLU A 80 -6.18 -4.77 16.98
N GLY A 81 -4.87 -4.63 16.80
CA GLY A 81 -3.86 -5.34 17.57
C GLY A 81 -3.66 -6.83 17.23
N GLU A 82 -4.46 -7.41 16.32
CA GLU A 82 -4.33 -8.84 15.98
C GLU A 82 -3.14 -9.12 15.05
N ALA A 83 -2.92 -8.27 14.07
CA ALA A 83 -1.84 -8.45 13.09
C ALA A 83 -0.83 -7.29 13.14
N PRO A 84 0.21 -7.38 13.99
CA PRO A 84 1.17 -6.29 14.17
C PRO A 84 1.98 -5.98 12.90
N MET A 85 2.21 -6.98 12.04
CA MET A 85 2.81 -6.79 10.71
C MET A 85 2.08 -7.64 9.67
N ILE A 86 1.85 -7.08 8.49
CA ILE A 86 1.21 -7.78 7.37
C ILE A 86 2.03 -7.58 6.11
N TRP A 87 2.42 -8.68 5.46
CA TRP A 87 2.77 -8.66 4.06
C TRP A 87 1.47 -8.72 3.23
N SER A 88 1.05 -7.57 2.71
CA SER A 88 -0.22 -7.44 2.00
C SER A 88 -0.18 -7.90 0.54
N GLY A 89 0.90 -8.54 0.10
CA GLY A 89 1.08 -8.98 -1.28
C GLY A 89 -0.12 -9.72 -1.85
N GLY A 90 -0.61 -9.24 -3.00
CA GLY A 90 -1.81 -9.77 -3.63
C GLY A 90 -3.14 -9.25 -3.07
N MET A 91 -3.13 -8.50 -1.98
CA MET A 91 -4.29 -7.88 -1.33
C MET A 91 -4.15 -6.36 -1.37
N ALA A 92 -4.07 -5.79 -2.58
CA ALA A 92 -3.90 -4.35 -2.74
C ALA A 92 -5.25 -3.65 -2.85
N TRP A 93 -5.30 -2.41 -2.37
CA TRP A 93 -6.40 -1.50 -2.70
C TRP A 93 -6.40 -1.20 -4.19
N ILE A 94 -7.54 -1.34 -4.83
CA ILE A 94 -7.76 -0.99 -6.23
C ILE A 94 -8.56 0.30 -6.26
N ALA A 95 -8.15 1.25 -7.08
CA ALA A 95 -8.89 2.50 -7.21
C ALA A 95 -10.31 2.25 -7.77
N ASP A 96 -11.32 2.73 -7.08
CA ASP A 96 -12.70 2.79 -7.58
C ASP A 96 -12.85 3.94 -8.59
N PHE A 97 -12.07 4.99 -8.41
CA PHE A 97 -11.96 6.15 -9.29
C PHE A 97 -10.54 6.74 -9.24
N PRO A 98 -10.07 7.42 -10.29
CA PRO A 98 -8.68 7.86 -10.41
C PRO A 98 -8.40 9.15 -9.62
N ASP A 99 -8.47 9.06 -8.29
CA ASP A 99 -8.19 10.16 -7.38
C ASP A 99 -7.37 9.71 -6.16
N ALA A 100 -6.56 10.62 -5.64
CA ALA A 100 -5.71 10.37 -4.48
C ALA A 100 -6.53 10.09 -3.20
N SER A 101 -7.70 10.71 -3.04
CA SER A 101 -8.60 10.52 -1.90
C SER A 101 -9.09 9.07 -1.79
N ASN A 102 -9.22 8.36 -2.92
CA ASN A 102 -9.62 6.96 -2.94
C ASN A 102 -8.59 6.02 -2.28
N PHE A 103 -7.32 6.40 -2.26
CA PHE A 103 -6.28 5.67 -1.52
C PHE A 103 -6.15 6.17 -0.08
N TYR A 104 -6.34 7.47 0.16
CA TYR A 104 -6.19 8.02 1.51
C TYR A 104 -7.31 7.53 2.45
N GLY A 105 -8.56 7.79 2.12
CA GLY A 105 -9.68 7.56 3.01
C GLY A 105 -9.76 6.13 3.56
N PRO A 106 -9.83 5.09 2.69
CA PRO A 106 -10.03 3.72 3.15
C PRO A 106 -8.82 3.11 3.85
N ILE A 107 -7.58 3.45 3.46
CA ILE A 107 -6.40 2.66 3.84
C ILE A 107 -5.34 3.43 4.63
N LEU A 108 -5.51 4.74 4.82
CA LEU A 108 -4.56 5.61 5.55
C LEU A 108 -5.25 6.66 6.42
N GLY A 109 -6.50 7.00 6.14
CA GLY A 109 -7.26 7.98 6.94
C GLY A 109 -7.75 7.39 8.26
N CYS A 110 -7.96 8.27 9.26
CA CYS A 110 -8.45 7.86 10.58
C CYS A 110 -9.81 7.12 10.51
N ALA A 111 -10.68 7.51 9.59
CA ALA A 111 -11.98 6.86 9.40
C ALA A 111 -11.87 5.41 8.88
N GLY A 112 -10.75 5.04 8.27
CA GLY A 112 -10.47 3.67 7.82
C GLY A 112 -9.92 2.76 8.92
N ALA A 113 -9.41 3.32 10.03
CA ALA A 113 -8.90 2.59 11.18
C ALA A 113 -10.05 2.18 12.11
N VAL A 114 -10.88 1.27 11.64
CA VAL A 114 -12.07 0.77 12.34
C VAL A 114 -12.16 -0.74 12.20
N GLN A 115 -12.91 -1.40 13.10
CA GLN A 115 -13.14 -2.83 13.03
C GLN A 115 -13.72 -3.24 11.68
N GLY A 116 -13.04 -4.17 10.99
CA GLY A 116 -13.39 -4.59 9.64
C GLY A 116 -12.98 -3.60 8.54
N GLY A 117 -12.28 -2.53 8.88
CA GLY A 117 -11.76 -1.54 7.94
C GLY A 117 -10.55 -2.03 7.15
N TRP A 118 -10.10 -1.22 6.21
CA TRP A 118 -8.99 -1.54 5.32
C TRP A 118 -7.68 -0.82 5.68
N ASN A 119 -7.70 0.10 6.66
CA ASN A 119 -6.50 0.72 7.20
C ASN A 119 -5.81 -0.23 8.20
N TRP A 120 -5.16 -1.25 7.68
CA TRP A 120 -4.55 -2.32 8.48
C TRP A 120 -3.30 -1.89 9.26
N SER A 121 -2.77 -0.72 8.97
CA SER A 121 -1.74 -0.09 9.81
C SER A 121 -2.32 0.56 11.07
N TRP A 122 -3.62 0.73 11.13
CA TRP A 122 -4.33 1.49 12.17
C TRP A 122 -3.78 2.90 12.35
N TYR A 123 -3.12 3.40 11.31
CA TYR A 123 -2.57 4.75 11.28
C TYR A 123 -3.67 5.79 11.34
N CYS A 124 -3.52 6.77 12.22
CA CYS A 124 -4.43 7.89 12.32
C CYS A 124 -3.65 9.15 12.75
N ASN A 125 -3.59 10.15 11.87
CA ASN A 125 -3.03 11.46 12.16
C ASN A 125 -4.08 12.54 11.88
N PRO A 126 -4.71 13.13 12.93
CA PRO A 126 -5.81 14.10 12.75
C PRO A 126 -5.40 15.36 11.99
N GLU A 127 -4.14 15.77 12.04
CA GLU A 127 -3.68 16.95 11.28
C GLU A 127 -3.56 16.63 9.79
N ILE A 128 -3.17 15.41 9.45
CA ILE A 128 -3.19 14.93 8.07
C ILE A 128 -4.64 14.78 7.57
N ASP A 129 -5.54 14.25 8.39
CA ASP A 129 -6.98 14.17 8.06
C ASP A 129 -7.58 15.54 7.71
N LYS A 130 -7.30 16.57 8.49
CA LYS A 130 -7.76 17.94 8.19
C LYS A 130 -7.26 18.43 6.84
N ARG A 131 -6.02 18.16 6.52
CA ARG A 131 -5.41 18.53 5.24
C ARG A 131 -6.00 17.73 4.08
N ALA A 132 -6.28 16.46 4.29
CA ALA A 132 -6.91 15.59 3.32
C ALA A 132 -8.34 16.06 2.98
N VAL A 133 -9.15 16.42 4.00
CA VAL A 133 -10.47 17.02 3.81
C VAL A 133 -10.38 18.33 3.03
N ALA A 134 -9.42 19.18 3.34
CA ALA A 134 -9.22 20.43 2.60
C ALA A 134 -8.84 20.20 1.13
N ALA A 135 -7.91 19.24 0.87
CA ALA A 135 -7.51 18.88 -0.49
C ALA A 135 -8.67 18.25 -1.28
N ASP A 136 -9.47 17.40 -0.64
CA ASP A 136 -10.61 16.73 -1.27
C ASP A 136 -11.74 17.71 -1.62
N SER A 137 -11.89 18.77 -0.84
CA SER A 137 -12.88 19.83 -1.08
C SER A 137 -12.52 20.76 -2.24
N MET A 138 -11.31 20.69 -2.81
CA MET A 138 -10.88 21.49 -3.95
C MET A 138 -11.51 20.98 -5.24
N SER A 139 -12.73 21.38 -5.54
CA SER A 139 -13.49 20.96 -6.73
C SER A 139 -13.36 21.89 -7.94
N ASP A 140 -12.76 23.07 -7.77
CA ASP A 140 -12.54 24.03 -8.86
C ASP A 140 -11.45 23.51 -9.81
N PRO A 141 -11.75 23.29 -11.12
CA PRO A 141 -10.76 22.87 -12.10
C PRO A 141 -9.53 23.82 -12.20
N ALA A 142 -9.70 25.11 -11.93
CA ALA A 142 -8.60 26.07 -11.90
C ALA A 142 -7.59 25.80 -10.77
N LYS A 143 -7.98 25.03 -9.75
CA LYS A 143 -7.16 24.62 -8.62
C LYS A 143 -6.63 23.18 -8.72
N ALA A 144 -6.74 22.54 -9.86
CA ALA A 144 -6.33 21.14 -10.03
C ALA A 144 -4.86 20.89 -9.65
N GLU A 145 -3.95 21.77 -10.06
CA GLU A 145 -2.52 21.66 -9.72
C GLU A 145 -2.26 21.89 -8.22
N GLU A 146 -2.97 22.84 -7.60
CA GLU A 146 -2.91 23.07 -6.15
C GLU A 146 -3.37 21.82 -5.37
N ARG A 147 -4.48 21.21 -5.80
CA ARG A 147 -5.00 19.98 -5.24
C ARG A 147 -4.00 18.82 -5.35
N ILE A 148 -3.40 18.65 -6.53
CA ILE A 148 -2.37 17.62 -6.77
C ILE A 148 -1.16 17.83 -5.86
N ALA A 149 -0.69 19.08 -5.72
CA ALA A 149 0.44 19.42 -4.85
C ALA A 149 0.12 19.14 -3.37
N ALA A 150 -1.09 19.46 -2.93
CA ALA A 150 -1.55 19.17 -1.57
C ALA A 150 -1.56 17.65 -1.30
N TRP A 151 -2.08 16.83 -2.19
CA TRP A 151 -2.07 15.38 -2.06
C TRP A 151 -0.65 14.78 -2.06
N ARG A 152 0.26 15.27 -2.91
CA ARG A 152 1.67 14.85 -2.87
C ARG A 152 2.29 15.07 -1.50
N LYS A 153 2.09 16.29 -0.95
CA LYS A 153 2.62 16.60 0.37
C LYS A 153 2.02 15.74 1.48
N ILE A 154 0.71 15.46 1.43
CA ILE A 154 0.03 14.58 2.37
C ILE A 154 0.68 13.19 2.36
N PHE A 155 0.83 12.57 1.19
CA PHE A 155 1.45 11.24 1.10
C PHE A 155 2.93 11.24 1.51
N THR A 156 3.68 12.31 1.20
CA THR A 156 5.07 12.44 1.66
C THR A 156 5.15 12.47 3.19
N ASP A 157 4.26 13.22 3.83
CA ASP A 157 4.24 13.33 5.30
C ASP A 157 3.79 12.01 5.95
N ILE A 158 2.80 11.32 5.37
CA ILE A 158 2.41 9.97 5.82
C ILE A 158 3.59 9.01 5.75
N MET A 159 4.36 9.05 4.65
CA MET A 159 5.53 8.18 4.52
C MET A 159 6.65 8.54 5.49
N ALA A 160 6.73 9.79 5.96
CA ALA A 160 7.65 10.18 7.04
C ALA A 160 7.21 9.61 8.40
N ASP A 161 5.90 9.47 8.65
CA ASP A 161 5.35 8.77 9.83
C ASP A 161 5.54 7.23 9.73
N ALA A 162 5.91 6.73 8.56
CA ALA A 162 6.26 5.32 8.28
C ALA A 162 5.21 4.26 8.69
N PRO A 163 3.90 4.45 8.45
CA PRO A 163 2.91 3.41 8.74
C PRO A 163 3.05 2.19 7.82
N TRP A 164 3.68 2.35 6.67
CA TRP A 164 3.91 1.34 5.66
C TRP A 164 5.38 1.29 5.23
N ILE A 165 5.81 0.10 4.79
CA ILE A 165 7.09 -0.13 4.14
C ILE A 165 6.83 -0.47 2.68
N PRO A 166 6.93 0.48 1.73
CA PRO A 166 6.80 0.20 0.31
C PRO A 166 7.94 -0.69 -0.18
N LEU A 167 7.62 -1.85 -0.75
CA LEU A 167 8.61 -2.80 -1.23
C LEU A 167 8.73 -2.80 -2.75
N THR A 168 7.61 -2.85 -3.47
CA THR A 168 7.60 -3.03 -4.93
C THR A 168 6.47 -2.28 -5.60
N ASN A 169 6.72 -1.86 -6.85
CA ASN A 169 5.68 -1.49 -7.78
C ASN A 169 5.46 -2.64 -8.75
N GLU A 170 4.31 -3.29 -8.70
CA GLU A 170 3.97 -4.37 -9.60
C GLU A 170 3.93 -3.91 -11.07
N ARG A 171 4.56 -4.70 -11.93
CA ARG A 171 4.36 -4.59 -13.39
C ARG A 171 3.28 -5.56 -13.82
N ARG A 172 2.16 -5.04 -14.25
CA ARG A 172 1.10 -5.87 -14.83
C ARG A 172 1.48 -6.30 -16.25
N VAL A 173 1.46 -7.61 -16.50
CA VAL A 173 1.68 -8.20 -17.81
C VAL A 173 0.38 -8.83 -18.28
N VAL A 174 -0.04 -8.51 -19.52
CA VAL A 174 -1.21 -9.10 -20.15
C VAL A 174 -0.75 -9.87 -21.39
N ALA A 175 -0.99 -11.17 -21.41
CA ALA A 175 -0.79 -12.00 -22.58
C ALA A 175 -2.07 -12.02 -23.42
N LYS A 176 -1.92 -11.79 -24.75
CA LYS A 176 -3.03 -11.78 -25.70
C LYS A 176 -2.80 -12.79 -26.79
N SER A 177 -3.86 -13.53 -27.17
CA SER A 177 -3.82 -14.42 -28.33
C SER A 177 -3.72 -13.60 -29.62
N PRO A 178 -2.97 -14.07 -30.67
CA PRO A 178 -2.98 -13.43 -32.00
C PRO A 178 -4.36 -13.45 -32.66
N ARG A 179 -5.28 -14.28 -32.21
CA ARG A 179 -6.67 -14.33 -32.67
C ARG A 179 -7.55 -13.24 -32.05
N MET A 180 -7.08 -12.57 -31.01
CA MET A 180 -7.85 -11.49 -30.35
C MET A 180 -7.78 -10.22 -31.18
N GLY A 181 -8.96 -9.68 -31.56
CA GLY A 181 -9.13 -8.33 -32.07
C GLY A 181 -9.58 -7.39 -30.95
N GLY A 182 -9.54 -6.08 -31.22
CA GLY A 182 -9.88 -5.07 -30.21
C GLY A 182 -8.88 -5.00 -29.04
N SER A 183 -7.64 -5.43 -29.28
CA SER A 183 -6.63 -5.52 -28.22
C SER A 183 -6.30 -4.19 -27.55
N ASP A 184 -6.61 -3.07 -28.19
CA ASP A 184 -6.42 -1.73 -27.64
C ASP A 184 -7.43 -1.39 -26.54
N ALA A 185 -8.53 -2.18 -26.44
CA ALA A 185 -9.46 -2.10 -25.34
C ALA A 185 -8.89 -2.70 -24.01
N ILE A 186 -7.81 -3.49 -24.12
CA ILE A 186 -7.07 -3.99 -22.95
C ILE A 186 -5.99 -2.98 -22.61
N TYR A 187 -6.35 -1.93 -21.91
CA TYR A 187 -5.40 -0.94 -21.42
C TYR A 187 -5.19 -1.08 -19.91
N ILE A 188 -4.07 -0.58 -19.44
CA ILE A 188 -3.76 -0.55 -18.01
C ILE A 188 -4.24 0.79 -17.48
N ASP A 189 -5.27 0.71 -16.68
CA ASP A 189 -5.83 1.86 -15.99
C ASP A 189 -5.79 1.63 -14.46
N PRO A 190 -5.79 2.68 -13.63
CA PRO A 190 -5.75 2.55 -12.19
C PRO A 190 -6.90 1.72 -11.61
N THR A 191 -8.07 1.74 -12.25
CA THR A 191 -9.26 1.01 -11.82
C THR A 191 -9.27 -0.46 -12.28
N ARG A 192 -8.29 -0.88 -13.08
CA ARG A 192 -8.16 -2.23 -13.64
C ARG A 192 -9.36 -2.70 -14.49
N VAL A 193 -10.14 -1.78 -15.01
CA VAL A 193 -11.28 -2.09 -15.87
C VAL A 193 -10.81 -2.48 -17.26
N ILE A 194 -11.40 -3.52 -17.83
CA ILE A 194 -11.22 -3.96 -19.22
C ILE A 194 -12.54 -3.75 -19.93
N ASN A 195 -12.51 -3.05 -21.06
CA ASN A 195 -13.69 -2.88 -21.91
C ASN A 195 -13.90 -4.15 -22.76
N TYR A 196 -14.63 -5.12 -22.20
CA TYR A 196 -14.89 -6.41 -22.87
C TYR A 196 -15.74 -6.27 -24.12
N ASP A 197 -16.58 -5.22 -24.24
CA ASP A 197 -17.47 -5.01 -25.39
C ASP A 197 -16.69 -4.69 -26.68
N ALA A 198 -15.46 -4.19 -26.54
CA ALA A 198 -14.58 -3.90 -27.67
C ALA A 198 -13.69 -5.07 -28.09
N ILE A 199 -13.75 -6.21 -27.39
CA ILE A 199 -12.90 -7.38 -27.65
C ILE A 199 -13.67 -8.41 -28.48
N TRP A 200 -13.02 -8.93 -29.50
CA TRP A 200 -13.58 -9.97 -30.36
C TRP A 200 -12.52 -11.00 -30.77
N VAL A 201 -12.95 -12.15 -31.26
CA VAL A 201 -12.07 -13.25 -31.67
C VAL A 201 -12.22 -13.46 -33.19
N LYS A 202 -11.07 -13.55 -33.88
CA LYS A 202 -11.01 -13.89 -35.32
C LYS A 202 -11.36 -15.35 -35.55
#